data_607c88f897996cbe4a19804a601ec55a
#
_entry.id   607c88f897996cbe4a19804a601ec55a
#
_cell.length_a   1.000
_cell.length_b   1.000
_cell.length_c   1.000
_cell.angle_alpha   90.00
_cell.angle_beta   90.00
_cell.angle_gamma   90.00
#
_symmetry.space_group_name_H-M   'P 1'
#
loop_
_entity.id
_entity.type
_entity.pdbx_description
1 polymer ?
#
loop_
_entity_poly.entity_id
_entity_poly.type
_entity_poly.pdbx_seq_one_letter_code
_entity_poly.pdbx_strand_id
1 'polypeptide(L)'
;MLAFFLLTPIDANSQRKRNQKEDAKTQKISLNAFKLRNVGPAFLSGRIADIAIHPNNESVWYVAVGSGGVWMTENAGTTWNPIFDNQSTYSIGSITIDPSNPSIIWVGSGENVGGRH
;
A
#
# COMPACT_ATOMS: atom_id res chain seq x y z
N MET A 1 67.39 25.34 34.28
CA MET A 1 67.23 24.63 33.00
C MET A 1 65.78 24.34 32.85
N LEU A 2 65.02 25.27 32.15
CA LEU A 2 63.54 25.22 31.96
C LEU A 2 63.29 24.55 30.61
N ALA A 3 62.60 23.42 30.59
CA ALA A 3 62.15 22.76 29.38
C ALA A 3 60.75 23.28 29.02
N PHE A 4 60.65 23.99 27.89
CA PHE A 4 59.38 24.46 27.33
C PHE A 4 58.80 23.37 26.44
N PHE A 5 57.66 22.75 26.84
CA PHE A 5 56.90 21.81 26.02
C PHE A 5 55.95 22.61 25.14
N LEU A 6 56.23 22.67 23.85
CA LEU A 6 55.32 23.20 22.84
C LEU A 6 54.27 22.16 22.49
N LEU A 7 53.03 22.35 22.99
CA LEU A 7 51.87 21.62 22.46
C LEU A 7 51.48 22.20 21.10
N THR A 8 51.65 21.39 20.07
CA THR A 8 51.08 21.70 18.74
C THR A 8 49.57 21.36 18.74
N PRO A 9 48.69 22.24 18.23
CA PRO A 9 47.27 21.92 18.09
C PRO A 9 47.09 20.86 17.02
N ILE A 10 46.44 19.77 17.39
CA ILE A 10 46.02 18.71 16.45
C ILE A 10 44.88 19.27 15.61
N ASP A 11 45.10 19.32 14.30
CA ASP A 11 44.15 19.83 13.30
C ASP A 11 42.84 19.04 13.29
N ALA A 12 41.80 19.62 13.89
CA ALA A 12 40.41 19.09 13.83
C ALA A 12 39.77 19.18 12.45
N ASN A 13 40.53 19.64 11.45
CA ASN A 13 40.01 19.90 10.09
C ASN A 13 39.98 18.66 9.17
N SER A 14 40.63 17.58 9.58
CA SER A 14 40.72 16.35 8.79
C SER A 14 39.45 15.51 8.84
N GLN A 15 38.70 15.55 9.94
CA GLN A 15 37.45 14.77 10.08
C GLN A 15 36.26 15.43 9.37
N ARG A 16 36.24 16.77 9.29
CA ARG A 16 35.15 17.51 8.63
C ARG A 16 35.12 17.30 7.11
N LYS A 17 36.28 17.09 6.49
CA LYS A 17 36.39 16.79 5.04
C LYS A 17 36.00 15.33 4.70
N ARG A 18 36.08 14.42 5.67
CA ARG A 18 35.71 13.02 5.45
C ARG A 18 34.19 12.84 5.40
N ASN A 19 33.47 13.51 6.29
CA ASN A 19 32.00 13.45 6.34
C ASN A 19 31.33 14.12 5.14
N GLN A 20 31.93 15.19 4.59
CA GLN A 20 31.40 15.83 3.36
C GLN A 20 31.58 15.00 2.09
N LYS A 21 32.49 14.00 2.07
CA LYS A 21 32.66 13.11 0.92
C LYS A 21 31.74 11.89 0.95
N GLU A 22 31.24 11.50 2.12
CA GLU A 22 30.26 10.40 2.24
C GLU A 22 28.84 10.83 1.87
N ASP A 23 28.45 12.09 2.17
CA ASP A 23 27.13 12.61 1.83
C ASP A 23 26.91 12.84 0.32
N ALA A 24 27.98 12.89 -0.48
CA ALA A 24 27.90 13.11 -1.92
C ALA A 24 27.64 11.82 -2.74
N LYS A 25 27.55 10.66 -2.08
CA LYS A 25 27.43 9.36 -2.78
C LYS A 25 26.11 8.63 -2.53
N THR A 26 25.12 9.30 -1.95
CA THR A 26 23.76 8.79 -1.94
C THR A 26 23.18 8.98 -3.34
N GLN A 27 23.49 8.05 -4.24
CA GLN A 27 22.79 7.96 -5.52
C GLN A 27 21.32 7.74 -5.17
N LYS A 28 20.47 8.70 -5.55
CA LYS A 28 19.02 8.51 -5.52
C LYS A 28 18.69 7.30 -6.38
N ILE A 29 18.48 6.14 -5.77
CA ILE A 29 18.02 4.96 -6.47
C ILE A 29 16.65 5.29 -7.03
N SER A 30 16.55 5.40 -8.36
CA SER A 30 15.27 5.59 -9.03
C SER A 30 14.54 4.25 -9.07
N LEU A 31 13.43 4.16 -8.36
CA LEU A 31 12.57 2.97 -8.37
C LEU A 31 11.62 2.93 -9.58
N ASN A 32 11.75 3.86 -10.52
CA ASN A 32 10.89 3.95 -11.70
C ASN A 32 10.99 2.73 -12.65
N ALA A 33 12.05 1.93 -12.51
CA ALA A 33 12.19 0.67 -13.25
C ALA A 33 11.29 -0.47 -12.70
N PHE A 34 10.85 -0.35 -11.45
CA PHE A 34 9.97 -1.33 -10.84
C PHE A 34 8.52 -0.96 -11.12
N LYS A 35 7.95 -1.62 -12.11
CA LYS A 35 6.52 -1.50 -12.39
C LYS A 35 5.76 -2.42 -11.45
N LEU A 36 5.12 -1.85 -10.44
CA LEU A 36 4.20 -2.58 -9.60
C LEU A 36 2.91 -2.86 -10.40
N ARG A 37 2.38 -4.07 -10.28
CA ARG A 37 1.09 -4.45 -10.83
C ARG A 37 0.17 -4.95 -9.72
N ASN A 38 -1.10 -4.68 -9.84
CA ASN A 38 -2.10 -5.28 -8.98
C ASN A 38 -2.22 -6.77 -9.30
N VAL A 39 -2.18 -7.59 -8.28
CA VAL A 39 -2.30 -9.06 -8.39
C VAL A 39 -3.63 -9.58 -7.83
N GLY A 40 -4.56 -8.69 -7.48
CA GLY A 40 -5.84 -9.01 -6.89
C GLY A 40 -5.87 -8.78 -5.37
N PRO A 41 -6.95 -9.20 -4.71
CA PRO A 41 -7.09 -9.07 -3.26
C PRO A 41 -5.88 -9.67 -2.54
N ALA A 42 -5.27 -8.92 -1.64
CA ALA A 42 -4.05 -9.35 -0.98
C ALA A 42 -4.29 -10.57 -0.10
N PHE A 43 -3.51 -11.61 -0.30
CA PHE A 43 -3.67 -12.89 0.39
C PHE A 43 -3.49 -12.78 1.92
N LEU A 44 -2.71 -11.83 2.39
CA LEU A 44 -2.39 -11.67 3.82
C LEU A 44 -3.14 -10.52 4.50
N SER A 45 -3.95 -9.76 3.78
CA SER A 45 -4.51 -8.49 4.28
C SER A 45 -5.94 -8.60 4.80
N GLY A 46 -6.55 -9.77 4.77
CA GLY A 46 -7.89 -9.93 5.27
C GLY A 46 -8.62 -11.09 4.61
N ARG A 47 -9.86 -11.28 5.03
CA ARG A 47 -10.78 -12.27 4.46
C ARG A 47 -11.67 -11.62 3.42
N ILE A 48 -12.15 -12.41 2.48
CA ILE A 48 -13.28 -12.01 1.63
C ILE A 48 -14.51 -11.95 2.54
N ALA A 49 -15.09 -10.76 2.64
CA ALA A 49 -16.28 -10.51 3.43
C ALA A 49 -17.55 -10.84 2.64
N ASP A 50 -17.58 -10.44 1.36
CA ASP A 50 -18.73 -10.61 0.51
C ASP A 50 -18.36 -10.56 -0.98
N ILE A 51 -19.22 -11.10 -1.84
CA ILE A 51 -19.06 -11.09 -3.31
C ILE A 51 -20.40 -10.75 -3.95
N ALA A 52 -20.41 -9.77 -4.84
CA ALA A 52 -21.56 -9.43 -5.67
C ALA A 52 -21.24 -9.69 -7.13
N ILE A 53 -22.09 -10.46 -7.82
CA ILE A 53 -21.97 -10.76 -9.25
C ILE A 53 -22.98 -9.91 -10.01
N HIS A 54 -22.54 -9.30 -11.11
CA HIS A 54 -23.39 -8.43 -11.93
C HIS A 54 -24.53 -9.24 -12.58
N PRO A 55 -25.81 -8.84 -12.41
CA PRO A 55 -26.95 -9.67 -12.80
C PRO A 55 -27.05 -9.94 -14.30
N ASN A 56 -26.53 -9.04 -15.14
CA ASN A 56 -26.59 -9.15 -16.60
C ASN A 56 -25.25 -9.53 -17.24
N ASN A 57 -24.19 -9.74 -16.43
CA ASN A 57 -22.87 -10.13 -16.93
C ASN A 57 -22.12 -10.91 -15.87
N GLU A 58 -22.18 -12.21 -15.94
CA GLU A 58 -21.56 -13.13 -15.01
C GLU A 58 -20.01 -13.05 -14.97
N SER A 59 -19.37 -12.34 -15.91
CA SER A 59 -17.93 -12.13 -15.88
C SER A 59 -17.52 -10.94 -15.01
N VAL A 60 -18.48 -10.10 -14.57
CA VAL A 60 -18.20 -8.93 -13.73
C VAL A 60 -18.55 -9.25 -12.27
N TRP A 61 -17.53 -9.23 -11.41
CA TRP A 61 -17.70 -9.46 -9.98
C TRP A 61 -17.10 -8.32 -9.18
N TYR A 62 -17.68 -8.08 -8.03
CA TYR A 62 -17.17 -7.17 -7.01
C TYR A 62 -16.89 -7.97 -5.75
N VAL A 63 -15.70 -7.83 -5.22
CA VAL A 63 -15.24 -8.55 -4.03
C VAL A 63 -14.94 -7.55 -2.92
N ALA A 64 -15.67 -7.67 -1.81
CA ALA A 64 -15.43 -6.92 -0.60
C ALA A 64 -14.40 -7.66 0.27
N VAL A 65 -13.32 -6.97 0.62
CA VAL A 65 -12.26 -7.53 1.45
C VAL A 65 -12.27 -6.83 2.81
N GLY A 66 -12.32 -7.61 3.88
CA GLY A 66 -12.47 -7.11 5.25
C GLY A 66 -11.39 -6.13 5.69
N SER A 67 -10.20 -6.18 5.09
CA SER A 67 -9.11 -5.22 5.32
C SER A 67 -8.35 -4.94 4.03
N GLY A 68 -9.06 -4.83 2.91
CA GLY A 68 -8.43 -4.67 1.59
C GLY A 68 -9.29 -3.93 0.57
N GLY A 69 -10.33 -3.20 1.01
CA GLY A 69 -11.19 -2.42 0.13
C GLY A 69 -12.10 -3.27 -0.76
N VAL A 70 -12.44 -2.73 -1.93
CA VAL A 70 -13.27 -3.40 -2.93
C VAL A 70 -12.47 -3.61 -4.21
N TRP A 71 -12.55 -4.82 -4.73
CA TRP A 71 -11.91 -5.23 -5.96
C TRP A 71 -12.95 -5.63 -7.00
N MET A 72 -12.69 -5.28 -8.25
CA MET A 72 -13.55 -5.62 -9.38
C MET A 72 -12.77 -6.48 -10.38
N THR A 73 -13.46 -7.47 -10.93
CA THR A 73 -13.04 -8.20 -12.13
C THR A 73 -14.07 -8.04 -13.23
N GLU A 74 -13.64 -8.01 -14.47
CA GLU A 74 -14.49 -7.98 -15.66
C GLU A 74 -14.34 -9.25 -16.51
N ASN A 75 -13.53 -10.20 -16.06
CA ASN A 75 -13.18 -11.41 -16.79
C ASN A 75 -13.17 -12.66 -15.89
N ALA A 76 -14.19 -12.77 -15.06
CA ALA A 76 -14.43 -13.91 -14.18
C ALA A 76 -13.20 -14.26 -13.31
N GLY A 77 -12.56 -13.23 -12.74
CA GLY A 77 -11.46 -13.42 -11.78
C GLY A 77 -10.06 -13.54 -12.38
N THR A 78 -9.90 -13.40 -13.71
CA THR A 78 -8.56 -13.49 -14.33
C THR A 78 -7.69 -12.27 -14.00
N THR A 79 -8.27 -11.07 -13.98
CA THR A 79 -7.60 -9.84 -13.54
C THR A 79 -8.47 -9.08 -12.55
N TRP A 80 -7.80 -8.33 -11.66
CA TRP A 80 -8.46 -7.61 -10.58
C TRP A 80 -8.00 -6.17 -10.54
N ASN A 81 -8.96 -5.25 -10.40
CA ASN A 81 -8.73 -3.83 -10.26
C ASN A 81 -9.29 -3.35 -8.91
N PRO A 82 -8.49 -2.66 -8.08
CA PRO A 82 -9.01 -2.02 -6.89
C PRO A 82 -9.85 -0.80 -7.31
N ILE A 83 -11.05 -0.70 -6.78
CA ILE A 83 -11.98 0.40 -7.12
C ILE A 83 -12.31 1.28 -5.92
N PHE A 84 -11.71 1.03 -4.76
CA PHE A 84 -12.04 1.68 -3.50
C PHE A 84 -10.84 2.37 -2.81
N ASP A 85 -9.69 2.44 -3.46
CA ASP A 85 -8.42 2.94 -2.90
C ASP A 85 -8.46 4.43 -2.52
N ASN A 86 -9.35 5.19 -3.12
CA ASN A 86 -9.48 6.63 -2.84
C ASN A 86 -10.49 6.95 -1.72
N GLN A 87 -11.02 5.94 -1.05
CA GLN A 87 -11.96 6.12 0.05
C GLN A 87 -11.25 6.16 1.40
N SER A 88 -11.89 6.79 2.39
CA SER A 88 -11.33 6.95 3.73
C SER A 88 -11.31 5.67 4.57
N THR A 89 -11.93 4.60 4.09
CA THR A 89 -11.97 3.31 4.76
C THR A 89 -11.58 2.19 3.79
N TYR A 90 -10.91 1.18 4.31
CA TYR A 90 -10.54 -0.04 3.57
C TYR A 90 -11.16 -1.31 4.19
N SER A 91 -11.85 -1.16 5.33
CA SER A 91 -12.53 -2.26 6.00
C SER A 91 -13.95 -2.37 5.47
N ILE A 92 -14.26 -3.43 4.74
CA ILE A 92 -15.54 -3.63 4.07
C ILE A 92 -16.19 -4.90 4.61
N GLY A 93 -17.45 -4.77 5.03
CA GLY A 93 -18.23 -5.86 5.61
C GLY A 93 -19.22 -6.48 4.63
N SER A 94 -19.72 -5.72 3.66
CA SER A 94 -20.71 -6.20 2.70
C SER A 94 -20.66 -5.42 1.39
N ILE A 95 -21.14 -6.04 0.32
CA ILE A 95 -21.29 -5.40 -0.98
C ILE A 95 -22.54 -5.97 -1.68
N THR A 96 -23.31 -5.10 -2.34
CA THR A 96 -24.45 -5.54 -3.13
C THR A 96 -24.67 -4.63 -4.34
N ILE A 97 -25.22 -5.18 -5.40
CA ILE A 97 -25.59 -4.46 -6.62
C ILE A 97 -27.08 -4.19 -6.57
N ASP A 98 -27.50 -2.98 -6.93
CA ASP A 98 -28.90 -2.65 -7.05
C ASP A 98 -29.54 -3.48 -8.19
N PRO A 99 -30.54 -4.31 -7.90
CA PRO A 99 -31.16 -5.16 -8.93
C PRO A 99 -31.92 -4.36 -10.00
N SER A 100 -32.36 -3.15 -9.66
CA SER A 100 -33.08 -2.26 -10.58
C SER A 100 -32.13 -1.44 -11.45
N ASN A 101 -30.94 -1.14 -10.95
CA ASN A 101 -29.91 -0.40 -11.67
C ASN A 101 -28.51 -0.96 -11.35
N PRO A 102 -28.00 -1.90 -12.15
CA PRO A 102 -26.71 -2.55 -11.89
C PRO A 102 -25.48 -1.62 -11.92
N SER A 103 -25.67 -0.36 -12.32
CA SER A 103 -24.61 0.66 -12.20
C SER A 103 -24.45 1.21 -10.78
N ILE A 104 -25.37 0.88 -9.87
CA ILE A 104 -25.32 1.28 -8.47
C ILE A 104 -24.83 0.12 -7.62
N ILE A 105 -23.78 0.36 -6.86
CA ILE A 105 -23.19 -0.61 -5.96
C ILE A 105 -23.23 -0.04 -4.54
N TRP A 106 -23.80 -0.79 -3.63
CA TRP A 106 -23.85 -0.45 -2.21
C TRP A 106 -22.71 -1.13 -1.49
N VAL A 107 -21.94 -0.37 -0.75
CA VAL A 107 -20.78 -0.86 0.01
C VAL A 107 -20.98 -0.56 1.49
N GLY A 108 -21.07 -1.59 2.29
CA GLY A 108 -21.10 -1.49 3.75
C GLY A 108 -19.70 -1.46 4.32
N SER A 109 -19.27 -0.30 4.82
CA SER A 109 -17.99 -0.16 5.50
C SER A 109 -18.07 -0.64 6.95
N GLY A 110 -16.93 -1.11 7.48
CA GLY A 110 -16.84 -1.70 8.79
C GLY A 110 -16.99 -3.21 8.74
N GLU A 111 -16.07 -3.89 9.38
CA GLU A 111 -16.06 -5.34 9.47
C GLU A 111 -16.76 -5.77 10.77
N ASN A 112 -17.72 -6.70 10.69
CA ASN A 112 -18.26 -7.35 11.88
C ASN A 112 -17.21 -8.32 12.44
N VAL A 113 -16.29 -7.79 13.22
CA VAL A 113 -15.24 -8.57 13.87
C VAL A 113 -15.80 -9.15 15.19
N GLY A 114 -16.59 -10.19 15.06
CA GLY A 114 -16.90 -11.03 16.22
C GLY A 114 -15.63 -11.75 16.67
N GLY A 115 -15.00 -11.28 17.75
CA GLY A 115 -14.06 -12.09 18.51
C GLY A 115 -12.57 -11.98 18.15
N ARG A 116 -12.04 -10.82 17.80
CA ARG A 116 -10.62 -10.56 18.01
C ARG A 116 -10.43 -9.80 19.32
N HIS A 117 -10.08 -10.53 20.33
CA HIS A 117 -9.54 -10.02 21.59
C HIS A 117 -8.03 -10.11 21.56
#